data_b734f5a66e00b7a03ea644c11a7f0193
#
_entry.id   b734f5a66e00b7a03ea644c11a7f0193
#
_cell.length_a   1.000
_cell.length_b   1.000
_cell.length_c   1.000
_cell.angle_alpha   90.00
_cell.angle_beta   90.00
_cell.angle_gamma   90.00
#
_symmetry.space_group_name_H-M   'P 1'
#
loop_
_entity.id
_entity.type
_entity.pdbx_description
1 polymer ?
#
loop_
_entity_poly.entity_id
_entity_poly.type
_entity_poly.pdbx_seq_one_letter_code
_entity_poly.pdbx_strand_id
1 'polypeptide(L)'
;MRDYSAFIARRGASQRPEGIESTVLNPALFAHQSALVSWALRRGRAAIFADTGLGKTIMQCEWARVVQEHTGGRVLIVAPLAVADQTVREAARFGINVTYSRTGGTTPITITNYDMLSAFDGIDFAGVVLDESSILKSYTGKTRTQIIESFSRTPYRLACTATPAPNDHMELGNHSEFLGVMSRAEMLATYFCHDGGETQVWRLKGHAEESFWRWVASWAAVLRKPSDLGFSDDGFTLPPIDVQTHTLASGIVVPGRLFADAADGITEQRAA
;
A
#
# COMPACT_ATOMS: atom_id res chain seq x y z
N MET A 1 -20.18 -23.17 23.04
CA MET A 1 -19.57 -22.47 21.87
C MET A 1 -19.42 -21.02 22.27
N ARG A 2 -18.20 -20.49 22.44
CA ARG A 2 -18.00 -19.05 22.68
C ARG A 2 -18.40 -18.35 21.38
N ASP A 3 -19.24 -17.34 21.51
CA ASP A 3 -19.78 -16.60 20.38
C ASP A 3 -18.64 -15.94 19.56
N TYR A 4 -18.31 -16.53 18.43
CA TYR A 4 -17.27 -16.05 17.52
C TYR A 4 -17.57 -14.64 16.99
N SER A 5 -18.85 -14.35 16.79
CA SER A 5 -19.31 -13.02 16.31
C SER A 5 -19.05 -11.94 17.38
N ALA A 6 -19.30 -12.26 18.67
CA ALA A 6 -19.00 -11.35 19.77
C ALA A 6 -17.48 -11.16 19.99
N PHE A 7 -16.67 -12.19 19.75
CA PHE A 7 -15.22 -12.09 19.79
C PHE A 7 -14.67 -11.16 18.70
N ILE A 8 -15.15 -11.30 17.45
CA ILE A 8 -14.78 -10.44 16.34
C ILE A 8 -15.27 -9.01 16.54
N ALA A 9 -16.52 -8.81 17.00
CA ALA A 9 -17.07 -7.49 17.28
C ALA A 9 -16.27 -6.73 18.35
N ARG A 10 -15.83 -7.40 19.41
CA ARG A 10 -14.96 -6.80 20.45
C ARG A 10 -13.61 -6.36 19.91
N ARG A 11 -13.00 -7.11 19.00
CA ARG A 11 -11.71 -6.73 18.40
C ARG A 11 -11.85 -5.65 17.34
N GLY A 12 -12.94 -5.64 16.56
CA GLY A 12 -13.23 -4.56 15.62
C GLY A 12 -13.59 -3.22 16.28
N ALA A 13 -14.19 -3.26 17.48
CA ALA A 13 -14.56 -2.06 18.24
C ALA A 13 -13.42 -1.45 19.08
N SER A 14 -12.28 -2.15 19.21
CA SER A 14 -11.17 -1.76 20.09
C SER A 14 -10.28 -0.64 19.54
N GLN A 15 -10.43 -0.23 18.29
CA GLN A 15 -9.70 0.91 17.73
C GLN A 15 -10.63 2.12 17.65
N ARG A 16 -10.64 2.92 18.73
CA ARG A 16 -11.12 4.30 18.60
C ARG A 16 -10.31 4.96 17.49
N PRO A 17 -10.95 5.61 16.52
CA PRO A 17 -10.22 6.37 15.51
C PRO A 17 -9.48 7.50 16.24
N GLU A 18 -8.18 7.36 16.41
CA GLU A 18 -7.27 8.46 16.79
C GLU A 18 -7.07 9.33 15.54
N GLY A 19 -8.18 9.73 14.91
CA GLY A 19 -8.17 10.38 13.63
C GLY A 19 -8.28 11.89 13.74
N ILE A 20 -8.05 12.53 12.60
CA ILE A 20 -8.25 13.97 12.42
C ILE A 20 -9.64 14.20 11.85
N GLU A 21 -10.49 14.85 12.62
CA GLU A 21 -11.83 15.26 12.19
C GLU A 21 -11.80 16.70 11.67
N SER A 22 -12.72 17.04 10.80
CA SER A 22 -12.99 18.41 10.33
C SER A 22 -11.74 19.13 9.77
N THR A 23 -11.40 18.81 8.55
CA THR A 23 -10.25 19.40 7.85
C THR A 23 -10.69 20.08 6.56
N VAL A 24 -10.13 21.24 6.28
CA VAL A 24 -10.21 21.86 4.96
C VAL A 24 -9.16 21.18 4.07
N LEU A 25 -9.63 20.42 3.09
CA LEU A 25 -8.78 19.80 2.09
C LEU A 25 -8.51 20.72 0.92
N ASN A 26 -7.46 20.41 0.18
CA ASN A 26 -7.10 21.14 -1.02
C ASN A 26 -8.26 21.12 -2.04
N PRO A 27 -8.76 22.29 -2.47
CA PRO A 27 -9.92 22.37 -3.38
C PRO A 27 -9.66 21.80 -4.78
N ALA A 28 -8.41 21.56 -5.14
CA ALA A 28 -8.05 20.95 -6.41
C ALA A 28 -8.16 19.41 -6.41
N LEU A 29 -8.47 18.79 -5.28
CA LEU A 29 -8.77 17.36 -5.23
C LEU A 29 -10.13 17.06 -5.88
N PHE A 30 -10.19 15.96 -6.63
CA PHE A 30 -11.47 15.43 -7.07
C PHE A 30 -12.31 14.94 -5.89
N ALA A 31 -13.62 14.88 -6.06
CA ALA A 31 -14.56 14.52 -4.98
C ALA A 31 -14.26 13.17 -4.34
N HIS A 32 -13.94 12.13 -5.14
CA HIS A 32 -13.57 10.82 -4.63
C HIS A 32 -12.23 10.84 -3.85
N GLN A 33 -11.27 11.65 -4.30
CA GLN A 33 -9.98 11.82 -3.61
C GLN A 33 -10.19 12.50 -2.26
N SER A 34 -10.97 13.58 -2.23
CA SER A 34 -11.32 14.27 -0.98
C SER A 34 -12.04 13.35 0.00
N ALA A 35 -12.97 12.52 -0.49
CA ALA A 35 -13.68 11.53 0.34
C ALA A 35 -12.72 10.50 0.96
N LEU A 36 -11.79 9.95 0.15
CA LEU A 36 -10.79 8.97 0.61
C LEU A 36 -9.81 9.58 1.61
N VAL A 37 -9.28 10.77 1.33
CA VAL A 37 -8.35 11.47 2.24
C VAL A 37 -9.04 11.77 3.56
N SER A 38 -10.27 12.32 3.54
CA SER A 38 -11.05 12.58 4.76
C SER A 38 -11.31 11.30 5.56
N TRP A 39 -11.65 10.21 4.87
CA TRP A 39 -11.86 8.92 5.50
C TRP A 39 -10.57 8.40 6.16
N ALA A 40 -9.43 8.46 5.45
CA ALA A 40 -8.14 8.01 5.97
C ALA A 40 -7.66 8.86 7.15
N LEU A 41 -7.87 10.17 7.12
CA LEU A 41 -7.57 11.08 8.23
C LEU A 41 -8.38 10.76 9.47
N ARG A 42 -9.70 10.54 9.34
CA ARG A 42 -10.56 10.12 10.47
C ARG A 42 -10.16 8.77 11.05
N ARG A 43 -9.55 7.89 10.28
CA ARG A 43 -9.02 6.61 10.76
C ARG A 43 -7.66 6.77 11.45
N GLY A 44 -6.86 7.77 11.07
CA GLY A 44 -5.49 7.96 11.53
C GLY A 44 -4.51 6.90 11.03
N ARG A 45 -4.97 5.64 10.93
CA ARG A 45 -4.24 4.50 10.37
C ARG A 45 -5.11 3.81 9.34
N ALA A 46 -4.75 3.93 8.07
CA ALA A 46 -5.58 3.49 6.96
C ALA A 46 -4.77 2.98 5.77
N ALA A 47 -5.42 2.21 4.90
CA ALA A 47 -4.91 1.89 3.59
C ALA A 47 -5.84 2.42 2.50
N ILE A 48 -5.26 2.97 1.43
CA ILE A 48 -5.96 3.35 0.21
C ILE A 48 -5.45 2.46 -0.92
N PHE A 49 -6.25 1.47 -1.28
CA PHE A 49 -5.99 0.54 -2.37
C PHE A 49 -6.76 1.02 -3.61
N ALA A 50 -6.18 2.01 -4.27
CA ALA A 50 -6.77 2.63 -5.45
C ALA A 50 -6.01 2.21 -6.71
N ASP A 51 -6.74 1.92 -7.78
CA ASP A 51 -6.15 1.51 -9.06
C ASP A 51 -5.27 2.63 -9.65
N THR A 52 -4.51 2.29 -10.70
CA THR A 52 -3.69 3.27 -11.42
C THR A 52 -4.54 4.36 -12.04
N GLY A 53 -4.00 5.58 -12.10
CA GLY A 53 -4.72 6.73 -12.66
C GLY A 53 -5.68 7.45 -11.70
N LEU A 54 -5.97 6.93 -10.51
CA LEU A 54 -6.89 7.56 -9.55
C LEU A 54 -6.24 8.65 -8.67
N GLY A 55 -4.97 8.98 -8.90
CA GLY A 55 -4.26 10.08 -8.24
C GLY A 55 -3.85 9.76 -6.80
N LYS A 56 -3.34 8.55 -6.54
CA LYS A 56 -2.80 8.17 -5.22
C LYS A 56 -1.77 9.18 -4.70
N THR A 57 -0.88 9.65 -5.57
CA THR A 57 0.20 10.58 -5.19
C THR A 57 -0.32 11.83 -4.51
N ILE A 58 -1.33 12.49 -5.09
CA ILE A 58 -1.87 13.71 -4.48
C ILE A 58 -2.66 13.42 -3.20
N MET A 59 -3.38 12.28 -3.13
CA MET A 59 -4.05 11.88 -1.89
C MET A 59 -3.07 11.66 -0.74
N GLN A 60 -1.91 11.04 -1.02
CA GLN A 60 -0.82 10.84 -0.06
C GLN A 60 -0.21 12.15 0.42
N CYS A 61 0.10 13.06 -0.51
CA CYS A 61 0.67 14.36 -0.21
C CYS A 61 -0.29 15.23 0.61
N GLU A 62 -1.57 15.23 0.27
CA GLU A 62 -2.59 15.97 1.01
C GLU A 62 -2.82 15.39 2.41
N TRP A 63 -2.87 14.06 2.55
CA TRP A 63 -2.93 13.41 3.84
C TRP A 63 -1.71 13.79 4.71
N ALA A 64 -0.51 13.76 4.12
CA ALA A 64 0.72 14.13 4.80
C ALA A 64 0.72 15.61 5.26
N ARG A 65 0.23 16.53 4.41
CA ARG A 65 0.07 17.96 4.74
C ARG A 65 -0.84 18.14 5.95
N VAL A 66 -2.00 17.52 5.92
CA VAL A 66 -2.99 17.65 6.99
C VAL A 66 -2.47 17.08 8.31
N VAL A 67 -1.85 15.90 8.28
CA VAL A 67 -1.23 15.30 9.48
C VAL A 67 -0.13 16.21 10.02
N GLN A 68 0.71 16.77 9.16
CA GLN A 68 1.77 17.69 9.56
C GLN A 68 1.21 18.95 10.20
N GLU A 69 0.21 19.58 9.58
CA GLU A 69 -0.41 20.81 10.11
C GLU A 69 -1.13 20.56 11.44
N HIS A 70 -1.85 19.45 11.55
CA HIS A 70 -2.59 19.09 12.77
C HIS A 70 -1.67 18.81 13.95
N THR A 71 -0.56 18.10 13.70
CA THR A 71 0.33 17.63 14.77
C THR A 71 1.51 18.58 15.06
N GLY A 72 1.86 19.44 14.10
CA GLY A 72 3.12 20.19 14.10
C GLY A 72 4.36 19.30 13.92
N GLY A 73 4.17 17.99 13.78
CA GLY A 73 5.25 17.00 13.67
C GLY A 73 5.65 16.73 12.22
N ARG A 74 6.74 15.99 12.05
CA ARG A 74 7.27 15.64 10.73
C ARG A 74 6.50 14.45 10.14
N VAL A 75 6.34 14.44 8.82
CA VAL A 75 5.76 13.32 8.08
C VAL A 75 6.76 12.77 7.06
N LEU A 76 6.92 11.46 7.00
CA LEU A 76 7.76 10.78 6.04
C LEU A 76 6.91 10.07 5.00
N ILE A 77 7.21 10.31 3.73
CA ILE A 77 6.69 9.51 2.60
C ILE A 77 7.81 8.57 2.16
N VAL A 78 7.55 7.29 2.12
CA VAL A 78 8.49 6.28 1.62
C VAL A 78 7.94 5.73 0.30
N ALA A 79 8.71 5.88 -0.77
CA ALA A 79 8.28 5.56 -2.12
C ALA A 79 9.36 4.79 -2.89
N PRO A 80 9.04 4.10 -4.00
CA PRO A 80 10.06 3.61 -4.91
C PRO A 80 10.94 4.75 -5.45
N LEU A 81 12.23 4.48 -5.63
CA LEU A 81 13.20 5.50 -6.09
C LEU A 81 12.73 6.23 -7.37
N ALA A 82 12.17 5.48 -8.31
CA ALA A 82 11.78 6.02 -9.61
C ALA A 82 10.67 7.10 -9.55
N VAL A 83 9.86 7.11 -8.48
CA VAL A 83 8.71 8.04 -8.38
C VAL A 83 8.93 9.19 -7.41
N ALA A 84 10.01 9.19 -6.63
CA ALA A 84 10.24 10.20 -5.59
C ALA A 84 10.28 11.64 -6.14
N ASP A 85 11.05 11.87 -7.20
CA ASP A 85 11.14 13.19 -7.85
C ASP A 85 9.84 13.62 -8.52
N GLN A 86 9.09 12.67 -9.08
CA GLN A 86 7.77 12.93 -9.65
C GLN A 86 6.81 13.37 -8.56
N THR A 87 6.79 12.68 -7.42
CA THR A 87 5.94 13.02 -6.27
C THR A 87 6.21 14.43 -5.77
N VAL A 88 7.48 14.86 -5.68
CA VAL A 88 7.86 16.24 -5.31
C VAL A 88 7.27 17.26 -6.29
N ARG A 89 7.42 17.01 -7.61
CA ARG A 89 6.87 17.90 -8.64
C ARG A 89 5.35 17.97 -8.64
N GLU A 90 4.70 16.83 -8.45
CA GLU A 90 3.23 16.76 -8.35
C GLU A 90 2.73 17.49 -7.10
N ALA A 91 3.31 17.26 -5.93
CA ALA A 91 2.96 17.95 -4.71
C ALA A 91 3.04 19.47 -4.85
N ALA A 92 4.11 19.97 -5.48
CA ALA A 92 4.32 21.40 -5.71
C ALA A 92 3.20 22.03 -6.57
N ARG A 93 2.62 21.31 -7.53
CA ARG A 93 1.47 21.80 -8.34
C ARG A 93 0.23 22.06 -7.48
N PHE A 94 0.11 21.38 -6.36
CA PHE A 94 -0.99 21.53 -5.40
C PHE A 94 -0.62 22.40 -4.21
N GLY A 95 0.53 23.11 -4.28
CA GLY A 95 1.01 23.97 -3.21
C GLY A 95 1.52 23.25 -1.97
N ILE A 96 1.80 21.93 -2.08
CA ILE A 96 2.30 21.12 -0.97
C ILE A 96 3.83 21.01 -1.09
N ASN A 97 4.53 21.46 -0.04
CA ASN A 97 5.99 21.42 -0.03
C ASN A 97 6.49 20.07 0.49
N VAL A 98 6.97 19.22 -0.41
CA VAL A 98 7.59 17.92 -0.13
C VAL A 98 9.05 17.97 -0.55
N THR A 99 9.96 17.55 0.33
CA THR A 99 11.40 17.57 0.04
C THR A 99 11.96 16.15 -0.05
N TYR A 100 12.67 15.84 -1.13
CA TYR A 100 13.38 14.59 -1.25
C TYR A 100 14.67 14.60 -0.43
N SER A 101 14.89 13.56 0.39
CA SER A 101 16.11 13.40 1.18
C SER A 101 16.57 11.94 1.20
N ARG A 102 17.89 11.76 1.15
CA ARG A 102 18.58 10.46 1.26
C ARG A 102 19.34 10.30 2.57
N THR A 103 19.45 11.35 3.36
CA THR A 103 20.39 11.46 4.48
C THR A 103 19.74 11.80 5.81
N GLY A 104 18.45 11.56 5.98
CA GLY A 104 17.73 11.92 7.19
C GLY A 104 17.45 13.41 7.36
N GLY A 105 17.56 14.20 6.28
CA GLY A 105 17.25 15.63 6.28
C GLY A 105 15.81 15.89 6.72
N THR A 106 15.62 16.87 7.59
CA THR A 106 14.35 17.11 8.29
C THR A 106 13.64 18.34 7.76
N THR A 107 12.69 18.11 6.86
CA THR A 107 11.65 19.08 6.50
C THR A 107 10.32 18.65 7.11
N PRO A 108 9.30 19.51 7.16
CA PRO A 108 7.98 19.13 7.66
C PRO A 108 7.41 17.90 6.96
N ILE A 109 7.53 17.82 5.62
CA ILE A 109 7.16 16.64 4.84
C ILE A 109 8.36 16.22 4.00
N THR A 110 8.89 15.05 4.30
CA THR A 110 10.07 14.51 3.61
C THR A 110 9.65 13.27 2.83
N ILE A 111 10.15 13.12 1.60
CA ILE A 111 10.05 11.88 0.84
C ILE A 111 11.42 11.24 0.73
N THR A 112 11.47 9.91 0.85
CA THR A 112 12.67 9.09 0.64
C THR A 112 12.31 7.80 -0.10
N ASN A 113 13.31 7.02 -0.50
CA ASN A 113 13.08 5.69 -1.06
C ASN A 113 13.34 4.58 -0.02
N TYR A 114 12.81 3.40 -0.32
CA TYR A 114 12.90 2.25 0.58
C TYR A 114 14.34 1.84 0.94
N ASP A 115 15.30 2.02 0.03
CA ASP A 115 16.70 1.65 0.25
C ASP A 115 17.41 2.60 1.23
N MET A 116 16.88 3.82 1.38
CA MET A 116 17.45 4.85 2.26
C MET A 116 16.77 4.90 3.63
N LEU A 117 15.85 3.99 3.92
CA LEU A 117 15.04 4.03 5.13
C LEU A 117 15.89 4.05 6.41
N SER A 118 17.00 3.33 6.45
CA SER A 118 17.93 3.31 7.60
C SER A 118 18.56 4.66 7.93
N ALA A 119 18.63 5.59 6.98
CA ALA A 119 19.11 6.95 7.23
C ALA A 119 18.15 7.77 8.12
N PHE A 120 16.94 7.26 8.33
CA PHE A 120 15.88 7.88 9.12
C PHE A 120 15.63 7.16 10.46
N ASP A 121 16.43 6.14 10.78
CA ASP A 121 16.34 5.43 12.04
C ASP A 121 16.54 6.38 13.24
N GLY A 122 15.74 6.21 14.27
CA GLY A 122 15.77 7.06 15.47
C GLY A 122 15.13 8.45 15.31
N ILE A 123 14.57 8.77 14.15
CA ILE A 123 13.82 10.00 13.93
C ILE A 123 12.34 9.76 14.25
N ASP A 124 11.77 10.57 15.14
CA ASP A 124 10.34 10.52 15.44
C ASP A 124 9.53 11.23 14.35
N PHE A 125 8.60 10.50 13.76
CA PHE A 125 7.63 11.01 12.80
C PHE A 125 6.22 10.97 13.39
N ALA A 126 5.47 12.06 13.20
CA ALA A 126 4.05 12.10 13.53
C ALA A 126 3.23 11.25 12.54
N GLY A 127 3.66 11.19 11.29
CA GLY A 127 3.01 10.39 10.26
C GLY A 127 3.99 9.71 9.30
N VAL A 128 3.58 8.57 8.75
CA VAL A 128 4.30 7.87 7.69
C VAL A 128 3.34 7.42 6.60
N VAL A 129 3.75 7.60 5.36
CA VAL A 129 3.05 7.13 4.16
C VAL A 129 3.94 6.12 3.45
N LEU A 130 3.39 4.96 3.08
CA LEU A 130 4.05 4.03 2.16
C LEU A 130 3.39 4.13 0.79
N ASP A 131 4.11 4.68 -0.17
CA ASP A 131 3.73 4.62 -1.59
C ASP A 131 4.20 3.30 -2.19
N GLU A 132 3.34 2.67 -2.97
CA GLU A 132 3.52 1.30 -3.47
C GLU A 132 3.78 0.30 -2.32
N SER A 133 2.87 0.31 -1.33
CA SER A 133 2.97 -0.53 -0.12
C SER A 133 2.90 -2.04 -0.39
N SER A 134 2.73 -2.46 -1.64
CA SER A 134 2.92 -3.85 -2.10
C SER A 134 4.30 -4.41 -1.77
N ILE A 135 5.30 -3.57 -1.47
CA ILE A 135 6.60 -3.99 -0.94
C ILE A 135 6.48 -4.82 0.34
N LEU A 136 5.41 -4.66 1.09
CA LEU A 136 5.11 -5.44 2.30
C LEU A 136 4.72 -6.89 2.01
N LYS A 137 4.47 -7.28 0.75
CA LYS A 137 3.99 -8.62 0.36
C LYS A 137 4.88 -9.76 0.88
N SER A 138 6.19 -9.58 0.92
CA SER A 138 7.12 -10.59 1.43
C SER A 138 7.14 -10.58 2.95
N TYR A 139 6.51 -11.57 3.58
CA TYR A 139 6.41 -11.68 5.03
C TYR A 139 7.73 -12.06 5.73
N THR A 140 8.72 -12.59 4.99
CA THR A 140 10.07 -12.89 5.48
C THR A 140 11.10 -11.83 5.09
N GLY A 141 10.68 -10.79 4.36
CA GLY A 141 11.56 -9.76 3.83
C GLY A 141 12.13 -8.86 4.92
N LYS A 142 13.45 -8.64 4.88
CA LYS A 142 14.13 -7.70 5.79
C LYS A 142 13.50 -6.31 5.74
N THR A 143 13.18 -5.82 4.54
CA THR A 143 12.55 -4.51 4.33
C THR A 143 11.18 -4.41 5.02
N ARG A 144 10.34 -5.45 4.92
CA ARG A 144 9.04 -5.49 5.61
C ARG A 144 9.22 -5.38 7.13
N THR A 145 10.13 -6.17 7.71
CA THR A 145 10.38 -6.17 9.14
C THR A 145 10.90 -4.80 9.60
N GLN A 146 11.87 -4.25 8.88
CA GLN A 146 12.39 -2.91 9.15
C GLN A 146 11.29 -1.86 9.14
N ILE A 147 10.43 -1.82 8.12
CA ILE A 147 9.32 -0.85 8.02
C ILE A 147 8.39 -0.95 9.23
N ILE A 148 7.97 -2.16 9.58
CA ILE A 148 7.01 -2.37 10.68
C ILE A 148 7.63 -1.96 12.03
N GLU A 149 8.88 -2.31 12.27
CA GLU A 149 9.59 -1.99 13.52
C GLU A 149 9.88 -0.49 13.62
N SER A 150 10.43 0.14 12.57
CA SER A 150 10.79 1.57 12.56
C SER A 150 9.57 2.46 12.82
N PHE A 151 8.40 2.09 12.29
CA PHE A 151 7.19 2.91 12.43
C PHE A 151 6.19 2.37 13.45
N SER A 152 6.58 1.39 14.28
CA SER A 152 5.67 0.78 15.27
C SER A 152 5.05 1.79 16.25
N ARG A 153 5.75 2.89 16.54
CA ARG A 153 5.28 3.97 17.42
C ARG A 153 4.70 5.18 16.70
N THR A 154 4.85 5.27 15.38
CA THR A 154 4.29 6.39 14.60
C THR A 154 2.78 6.39 14.69
N PRO A 155 2.14 7.48 15.16
CA PRO A 155 0.70 7.50 15.41
C PRO A 155 -0.13 7.42 14.12
N TYR A 156 0.22 8.23 13.10
CA TYR A 156 -0.51 8.28 11.83
C TYR A 156 0.20 7.46 10.77
N ARG A 157 -0.53 6.54 10.13
CA ARG A 157 0.06 5.64 9.11
C ARG A 157 -0.88 5.49 7.93
N LEU A 158 -0.33 5.65 6.74
CA LEU A 158 -1.06 5.45 5.49
C LEU A 158 -0.31 4.47 4.59
N ALA A 159 -1.00 3.45 4.08
CA ALA A 159 -0.48 2.54 3.07
C ALA A 159 -1.23 2.74 1.76
N CYS A 160 -0.53 2.92 0.65
CA CYS A 160 -1.13 3.12 -0.67
C CYS A 160 -0.54 2.17 -1.69
N THR A 161 -1.39 1.49 -2.46
CA THR A 161 -0.98 0.67 -3.62
C THR A 161 -2.19 0.37 -4.51
N ALA A 162 -1.94 0.00 -5.76
CA ALA A 162 -2.96 -0.56 -6.64
C ALA A 162 -3.11 -2.09 -6.43
N THR A 163 -2.07 -2.76 -5.93
CA THR A 163 -1.97 -4.22 -5.83
C THR A 163 -1.68 -4.66 -4.40
N PRO A 164 -2.65 -4.58 -3.47
CA PRO A 164 -2.41 -4.84 -2.04
C PRO A 164 -2.09 -6.30 -1.72
N ALA A 165 -2.62 -7.23 -2.51
CA ALA A 165 -2.48 -8.67 -2.31
C ALA A 165 -2.39 -9.37 -3.68
N PRO A 166 -1.27 -9.19 -4.42
CA PRO A 166 -1.15 -9.65 -5.79
C PRO A 166 -1.16 -11.18 -5.92
N ASN A 167 -0.76 -11.92 -4.89
CA ASN A 167 -0.68 -13.37 -4.94
C ASN A 167 -1.72 -14.05 -4.03
N ASP A 168 -1.93 -13.55 -2.82
CA ASP A 168 -2.81 -14.16 -1.83
C ASP A 168 -3.34 -13.14 -0.82
N HIS A 169 -4.59 -13.32 -0.38
CA HIS A 169 -5.22 -12.48 0.65
C HIS A 169 -4.46 -12.43 1.98
N MET A 170 -3.60 -13.41 2.26
CA MET A 170 -2.71 -13.39 3.43
C MET A 170 -1.75 -12.21 3.45
N GLU A 171 -1.43 -11.62 2.29
CA GLU A 171 -0.55 -10.46 2.18
C GLU A 171 -1.15 -9.22 2.84
N LEU A 172 -2.49 -9.13 2.93
CA LEU A 172 -3.20 -8.07 3.65
C LEU A 172 -2.83 -8.04 5.14
N GLY A 173 -2.41 -9.16 5.72
CA GLY A 173 -1.93 -9.22 7.10
C GLY A 173 -0.70 -8.36 7.34
N ASN A 174 0.18 -8.20 6.36
CA ASN A 174 1.35 -7.33 6.48
C ASN A 174 0.97 -5.84 6.49
N HIS A 175 -0.02 -5.44 5.69
CA HIS A 175 -0.58 -4.08 5.73
C HIS A 175 -1.25 -3.82 7.08
N SER A 176 -2.07 -4.76 7.56
CA SER A 176 -2.72 -4.68 8.87
C SER A 176 -1.70 -4.54 10.01
N GLU A 177 -0.60 -5.28 9.96
CA GLU A 177 0.46 -5.22 10.97
C GLU A 177 1.23 -3.89 10.91
N PHE A 178 1.58 -3.40 9.72
CA PHE A 178 2.14 -2.05 9.55
C PHE A 178 1.22 -0.97 10.12
N LEU A 179 -0.08 -1.06 9.86
CA LEU A 179 -1.06 -0.12 10.38
C LEU A 179 -1.33 -0.29 11.89
N GLY A 180 -0.85 -1.39 12.49
CA GLY A 180 -1.10 -1.71 13.89
C GLY A 180 -2.56 -2.05 14.19
N VAL A 181 -3.27 -2.59 13.20
CA VAL A 181 -4.67 -3.04 13.33
C VAL A 181 -4.73 -4.41 13.97
N MET A 182 -3.97 -5.36 13.41
CA MET A 182 -3.89 -6.73 13.86
C MET A 182 -2.58 -7.33 13.33
N SER A 183 -1.89 -8.13 14.12
CA SER A 183 -0.71 -8.84 13.63
C SER A 183 -1.10 -9.86 12.54
N ARG A 184 -0.19 -10.14 11.62
CA ARG A 184 -0.41 -11.16 10.59
C ARG A 184 -0.74 -12.53 11.21
N ALA A 185 -0.05 -12.90 12.29
CA ALA A 185 -0.29 -14.16 12.98
C ALA A 185 -1.72 -14.25 13.55
N GLU A 186 -2.21 -13.18 14.16
CA GLU A 186 -3.59 -13.11 14.67
C GLU A 186 -4.62 -13.16 13.54
N MET A 187 -4.37 -12.48 12.42
CA MET A 187 -5.23 -12.53 11.24
C MET A 187 -5.35 -13.96 10.71
N LEU A 188 -4.21 -14.65 10.55
CA LEU A 188 -4.20 -16.05 10.09
C LEU A 188 -4.95 -16.96 11.05
N ALA A 189 -4.69 -16.87 12.35
CA ALA A 189 -5.40 -17.67 13.35
C ALA A 189 -6.91 -17.42 13.35
N THR A 190 -7.32 -16.18 13.12
CA THR A 190 -8.72 -15.77 13.16
C THR A 190 -9.48 -16.23 11.90
N TYR A 191 -8.96 -15.91 10.72
CA TYR A 191 -9.72 -16.02 9.47
C TYR A 191 -9.28 -17.16 8.57
N PHE A 192 -8.09 -17.74 8.75
CA PHE A 192 -7.53 -18.75 7.87
C PHE A 192 -7.39 -20.10 8.56
N CYS A 193 -7.33 -21.16 7.77
CA CYS A 193 -6.99 -22.52 8.23
C CYS A 193 -5.94 -23.11 7.29
N HIS A 194 -5.17 -24.08 7.78
CA HIS A 194 -4.29 -24.87 6.93
C HIS A 194 -5.11 -25.73 5.98
N ASP A 195 -4.70 -25.84 4.75
CA ASP A 195 -5.28 -26.81 3.83
C ASP A 195 -4.76 -28.22 4.21
N GLY A 196 -5.66 -29.17 4.38
CA GLY A 196 -5.45 -30.43 5.10
C GLY A 196 -4.35 -31.39 4.58
N GLY A 197 -3.50 -30.96 3.63
CA GLY A 197 -2.37 -31.74 3.10
C GLY A 197 -1.01 -31.08 3.21
N GLU A 198 -0.95 -29.74 3.22
CA GLU A 198 0.31 -28.99 3.30
C GLU A 198 0.24 -27.90 4.37
N THR A 199 1.11 -28.00 5.37
CA THR A 199 1.16 -27.05 6.51
C THR A 199 1.57 -25.63 6.12
N GLN A 200 2.00 -25.41 4.87
CA GLN A 200 2.42 -24.09 4.37
C GLN A 200 1.31 -23.37 3.59
N VAL A 201 0.25 -24.08 3.17
CA VAL A 201 -0.84 -23.47 2.40
C VAL A 201 -1.98 -23.08 3.34
N TRP A 202 -2.29 -21.79 3.36
CA TRP A 202 -3.38 -21.22 4.14
C TRP A 202 -4.56 -20.92 3.24
N ARG A 203 -5.75 -21.22 3.72
CA ARG A 203 -7.00 -20.95 3.03
C ARG A 203 -7.94 -20.15 3.93
N LEU A 204 -8.61 -19.14 3.37
CA LEU A 204 -9.66 -18.41 4.06
C LEU A 204 -10.80 -19.35 4.43
N LYS A 205 -11.21 -19.36 5.71
CA LYS A 205 -12.34 -20.16 6.18
C LYS A 205 -13.62 -19.67 5.53
N GLY A 206 -14.40 -20.53 4.89
CA GLY A 206 -15.62 -20.13 4.18
C GLY A 206 -16.62 -19.37 5.06
N HIS A 207 -16.81 -19.83 6.32
CA HIS A 207 -17.67 -19.13 7.28
C HIS A 207 -17.10 -17.82 7.82
N ALA A 208 -15.83 -17.52 7.57
CA ALA A 208 -15.17 -16.30 8.02
C ALA A 208 -15.04 -15.26 6.90
N GLU A 209 -15.41 -15.57 5.65
CA GLU A 209 -15.20 -14.71 4.50
C GLU A 209 -15.85 -13.33 4.66
N GLU A 210 -17.13 -13.30 5.01
CA GLU A 210 -17.84 -12.03 5.21
C GLU A 210 -17.22 -11.20 6.35
N SER A 211 -16.87 -11.83 7.47
CA SER A 211 -16.25 -11.16 8.61
C SER A 211 -14.83 -10.68 8.31
N PHE A 212 -14.09 -11.41 7.47
CA PHE A 212 -12.78 -11.00 6.99
C PHE A 212 -12.87 -9.73 6.13
N TRP A 213 -13.77 -9.69 5.15
CA TRP A 213 -13.92 -8.52 4.30
C TRP A 213 -14.48 -7.29 5.05
N ARG A 214 -15.38 -7.49 6.02
CA ARG A 214 -15.78 -6.41 6.93
C ARG A 214 -14.62 -5.87 7.76
N TRP A 215 -13.76 -6.76 8.24
CA TRP A 215 -12.56 -6.36 8.95
C TRP A 215 -11.60 -5.59 8.04
N VAL A 216 -11.35 -6.05 6.81
CA VAL A 216 -10.56 -5.30 5.82
C VAL A 216 -11.17 -3.92 5.57
N ALA A 217 -12.46 -3.83 5.31
CA ALA A 217 -13.16 -2.56 5.07
C ALA A 217 -13.11 -1.59 6.29
N SER A 218 -12.81 -2.08 7.48
CA SER A 218 -12.66 -1.23 8.66
C SER A 218 -11.38 -0.38 8.65
N TRP A 219 -10.37 -0.75 7.89
CA TRP A 219 -9.08 -0.05 7.83
C TRP A 219 -8.55 0.19 6.41
N ALA A 220 -9.14 -0.42 5.38
CA ALA A 220 -8.76 -0.26 3.99
C ALA A 220 -9.95 0.19 3.13
N ALA A 221 -9.72 1.14 2.24
CA ALA A 221 -10.62 1.49 1.16
C ALA A 221 -10.07 0.95 -0.15
N VAL A 222 -10.91 0.22 -0.90
CA VAL A 222 -10.56 -0.38 -2.19
C VAL A 222 -11.34 0.32 -3.29
N LEU A 223 -10.67 0.78 -4.33
CA LEU A 223 -11.27 1.57 -5.40
C LEU A 223 -10.64 1.23 -6.74
N ARG A 224 -11.46 0.83 -7.71
CA ARG A 224 -11.05 0.66 -9.12
C ARG A 224 -11.39 1.87 -9.97
N LYS A 225 -12.49 2.54 -9.66
CA LYS A 225 -12.97 3.72 -10.37
C LYS A 225 -13.82 4.58 -9.41
N PRO A 226 -13.99 5.87 -9.69
CA PRO A 226 -14.73 6.77 -8.81
C PRO A 226 -16.18 6.32 -8.49
N SER A 227 -16.84 5.65 -9.44
CA SER A 227 -18.20 5.15 -9.23
C SER A 227 -18.33 4.04 -8.18
N ASP A 228 -17.24 3.39 -7.78
CA ASP A 228 -17.24 2.45 -6.64
C ASP A 228 -17.61 3.15 -5.32
N LEU A 229 -17.42 4.48 -5.26
CA LEU A 229 -17.83 5.35 -4.15
C LEU A 229 -19.02 6.26 -4.50
N GLY A 230 -19.71 6.02 -5.63
CA GLY A 230 -20.85 6.81 -6.08
C GLY A 230 -20.51 8.14 -6.76
N PHE A 231 -19.26 8.36 -7.17
CA PHE A 231 -18.82 9.53 -7.94
C PHE A 231 -18.83 9.26 -9.45
N SER A 232 -18.76 10.32 -10.27
CA SER A 232 -18.65 10.19 -11.73
C SER A 232 -17.29 9.61 -12.13
N ASP A 233 -17.28 8.73 -13.15
CA ASP A 233 -16.09 8.19 -13.78
C ASP A 233 -15.52 9.10 -14.88
N ASP A 234 -16.10 10.29 -15.10
CA ASP A 234 -15.66 11.23 -16.14
C ASP A 234 -14.20 11.63 -15.93
N GLY A 235 -13.38 11.44 -16.96
CA GLY A 235 -11.94 11.69 -16.91
C GLY A 235 -11.09 10.57 -16.29
N PHE A 236 -11.72 9.49 -15.78
CA PHE A 236 -11.03 8.35 -15.17
C PHE A 236 -11.18 7.04 -15.95
N THR A 237 -11.86 7.06 -17.08
CA THR A 237 -11.95 5.90 -17.96
C THR A 237 -10.67 5.79 -18.79
N LEU A 238 -9.88 4.79 -18.48
CA LEU A 238 -8.67 4.49 -19.28
C LEU A 238 -9.06 3.91 -20.63
N PRO A 239 -8.31 4.21 -21.70
CA PRO A 239 -8.50 3.56 -23.00
C PRO A 239 -8.25 2.05 -22.88
N PRO A 240 -8.88 1.22 -23.73
CA PRO A 240 -8.61 -0.21 -23.75
C PRO A 240 -7.12 -0.47 -24.06
N ILE A 241 -6.57 -1.52 -23.44
CA ILE A 241 -5.20 -1.95 -23.70
C ILE A 241 -5.19 -2.67 -25.05
N ASP A 242 -4.39 -2.16 -26.01
CA ASP A 242 -4.05 -2.87 -27.23
C ASP A 242 -2.78 -3.70 -27.00
N VAL A 243 -2.92 -5.02 -26.98
CA VAL A 243 -1.82 -5.95 -26.75
C VAL A 243 -1.34 -6.48 -28.10
N GLN A 244 -0.18 -6.05 -28.56
CA GLN A 244 0.48 -6.58 -29.74
C GLN A 244 1.60 -7.52 -29.32
N THR A 245 1.47 -8.79 -29.70
CA THR A 245 2.50 -9.81 -29.44
C THR A 245 3.45 -9.88 -30.64
N HIS A 246 4.69 -9.48 -30.44
CA HIS A 246 5.75 -9.63 -31.42
C HIS A 246 6.63 -10.83 -31.03
N THR A 247 6.57 -11.91 -31.84
CA THR A 247 7.45 -13.06 -31.64
C THR A 247 8.70 -12.85 -32.52
N LEU A 248 9.83 -12.65 -31.87
CA LEU A 248 11.13 -12.63 -32.56
C LEU A 248 11.69 -14.05 -32.52
N ALA A 249 11.86 -14.66 -33.69
CA ALA A 249 12.62 -15.89 -33.78
C ALA A 249 14.10 -15.55 -33.52
N SER A 250 14.65 -16.00 -32.38
CA SER A 250 16.08 -15.92 -32.15
C SER A 250 16.74 -16.91 -33.10
N GLY A 251 17.39 -16.41 -34.14
CA GLY A 251 18.16 -17.23 -35.12
C GLY A 251 19.47 -17.79 -34.52
N ILE A 252 19.54 -18.02 -33.21
CA ILE A 252 20.72 -18.55 -32.54
C ILE A 252 20.76 -20.06 -32.77
N VAL A 253 21.57 -20.49 -33.68
CA VAL A 253 21.92 -21.93 -33.84
C VAL A 253 23.12 -22.21 -32.93
N VAL A 254 22.88 -22.95 -31.84
CA VAL A 254 23.98 -23.43 -31.01
C VAL A 254 24.68 -24.59 -31.72
N PRO A 255 25.98 -24.48 -32.06
CA PRO A 255 26.69 -25.57 -32.74
C PRO A 255 26.67 -26.86 -31.90
N GLY A 256 26.20 -27.97 -32.50
CA GLY A 256 26.13 -29.28 -31.86
C GLY A 256 24.75 -29.69 -31.29
N ARG A 257 23.72 -28.87 -31.43
CA ARG A 257 22.33 -29.27 -31.13
C ARG A 257 21.50 -29.39 -32.41
N LEU A 258 20.72 -30.45 -32.48
CA LEU A 258 19.83 -30.76 -33.64
C LEU A 258 18.57 -29.87 -33.67
N PHE A 259 18.22 -29.23 -32.57
CA PHE A 259 17.07 -28.32 -32.45
C PHE A 259 17.50 -27.09 -31.67
N ALA A 260 17.05 -25.91 -32.09
CA ALA A 260 17.19 -24.66 -31.34
C ALA A 260 16.20 -24.71 -30.17
N ASP A 261 16.70 -24.76 -28.94
CA ASP A 261 15.87 -24.54 -27.76
C ASP A 261 15.51 -23.05 -27.70
N ALA A 262 14.21 -22.74 -27.54
CA ALA A 262 13.78 -21.39 -27.27
C ALA A 262 14.26 -21.02 -25.87
N ALA A 263 15.00 -19.91 -25.73
CA ALA A 263 15.39 -19.41 -24.42
C ALA A 263 14.16 -18.89 -23.66
N ASP A 264 13.82 -19.50 -22.53
CA ASP A 264 12.59 -19.23 -21.77
C ASP A 264 12.72 -18.07 -20.77
N GLY A 265 13.69 -17.19 -20.91
CA GLY A 265 13.80 -16.02 -20.05
C GLY A 265 14.95 -15.06 -20.41
N ILE A 266 14.86 -13.83 -19.88
CA ILE A 266 15.86 -12.78 -20.12
C ILE A 266 17.27 -13.20 -19.68
N THR A 267 17.40 -14.04 -18.66
CA THR A 267 18.68 -14.54 -18.15
C THR A 267 19.30 -15.57 -19.09
N GLU A 268 18.51 -16.45 -19.68
CA GLU A 268 18.97 -17.43 -20.68
C GLU A 268 19.28 -16.76 -22.03
N GLN A 269 18.52 -15.73 -22.42
CA GLN A 269 18.79 -14.93 -23.61
C GLN A 269 20.09 -14.12 -23.53
N ARG A 270 20.61 -13.83 -22.32
CA ARG A 270 21.89 -13.14 -22.11
C ARG A 270 23.07 -14.10 -22.05
N ALA A 271 22.82 -15.39 -21.83
CA ALA A 271 23.86 -16.43 -21.76
C ALA A 271 24.06 -17.18 -23.07
N ALA A 272 23.17 -17.00 -24.06
CA ALA A 272 23.23 -17.52 -25.42
C ALA A 272 23.82 -16.48 -26.38
#